data_2479bcf6ada415f810c546e514ecc1cc
#
_entry.id   2479bcf6ada415f810c546e514ecc1cc
#
_cell.length_a   1.000
_cell.length_b   1.000
_cell.length_c   1.000
_cell.angle_alpha   90.00
_cell.angle_beta   90.00
_cell.angle_gamma   90.00
#
_symmetry.space_group_name_H-M   'P 1'
#
loop_
_entity.id
_entity.type
_entity.pdbx_description
1 polymer ?
#
loop_
_entity_poly.entity_id
_entity_poly.type
_entity_poly.pdbx_seq_one_letter_code
_entity_poly.pdbx_strand_id
1 'polypeptide(L)'
;MGAMLLGVALTVVLMSLAGPPPPKTVVHETVWFRGSQPAPGLVITEDVAGHCIGPARSSPRADAWRCFADEHWIDPCFSATASSRSVLCPTDPWASTVRLVELTRRLPPVVQRRARPVRPWGIWTSNAKRCALAVSGATLRLDRQRVRYECAVSGFLVGFPNARARLWTIGYVPRFALGKPNVHSRPIGITDVWR
;
A
#
# COMPACT_ATOMS: atom_id res chain seq x y z
N MET A 1 -30.57 35.16 -67.89
CA MET A 1 -30.87 34.00 -67.03
C MET A 1 -29.50 33.50 -66.49
N GLY A 2 -29.18 33.92 -65.28
CA GLY A 2 -27.90 33.53 -64.61
C GLY A 2 -28.19 32.52 -63.51
N ALA A 3 -27.63 31.33 -63.62
CA ALA A 3 -27.74 30.28 -62.60
C ALA A 3 -26.65 30.47 -61.57
N MET A 4 -27.04 30.69 -60.34
CA MET A 4 -26.21 30.85 -59.16
C MET A 4 -25.99 29.44 -58.51
N LEU A 5 -24.78 28.87 -58.65
CA LEU A 5 -24.40 27.62 -58.02
C LEU A 5 -23.99 27.90 -56.54
N LEU A 6 -24.80 27.51 -55.58
CA LEU A 6 -24.43 27.48 -54.15
C LEU A 6 -23.56 26.25 -53.86
N GLY A 7 -22.26 26.49 -53.62
CA GLY A 7 -21.36 25.47 -53.12
C GLY A 7 -21.53 25.26 -51.60
N VAL A 8 -22.01 24.10 -51.21
CA VAL A 8 -22.06 23.67 -49.77
C VAL A 8 -20.72 23.13 -49.38
N ALA A 9 -19.95 23.86 -48.56
CA ALA A 9 -18.70 23.39 -47.98
C ALA A 9 -19.03 22.43 -46.83
N LEU A 10 -18.71 21.15 -47.00
CA LEU A 10 -18.85 20.11 -45.99
C LEU A 10 -17.62 20.15 -45.04
N THR A 11 -17.77 20.77 -43.88
CA THR A 11 -16.73 20.81 -42.85
C THR A 11 -16.70 19.48 -42.13
N VAL A 12 -15.77 18.57 -42.42
CA VAL A 12 -15.54 17.33 -41.71
C VAL A 12 -14.82 17.64 -40.39
N VAL A 13 -15.55 17.63 -39.26
CA VAL A 13 -14.96 17.72 -37.94
C VAL A 13 -14.35 16.37 -37.59
N LEU A 14 -13.03 16.27 -37.71
CA LEU A 14 -12.24 15.13 -37.19
C LEU A 14 -12.26 15.18 -35.68
N MET A 15 -13.20 14.49 -35.07
CA MET A 15 -13.14 14.19 -33.63
C MET A 15 -11.97 13.23 -33.40
N SER A 16 -10.87 13.76 -32.85
CA SER A 16 -9.77 12.94 -32.34
C SER A 16 -10.29 12.05 -31.22
N LEU A 17 -10.49 10.78 -31.50
CA LEU A 17 -10.76 9.74 -30.50
C LEU A 17 -9.48 9.54 -29.67
N ALA A 18 -9.24 10.46 -28.74
CA ALA A 18 -8.22 10.23 -27.71
C ALA A 18 -8.68 9.02 -26.90
N GLY A 19 -7.98 7.90 -27.05
CA GLY A 19 -8.21 6.71 -26.24
C GLY A 19 -8.06 7.03 -24.73
N PRO A 20 -8.63 6.21 -23.84
CA PRO A 20 -8.48 6.41 -22.41
C PRO A 20 -6.99 6.51 -22.05
N PRO A 21 -6.62 7.41 -21.13
CA PRO A 21 -5.22 7.56 -20.74
C PRO A 21 -4.68 6.22 -20.21
N PRO A 22 -3.43 5.88 -20.47
CA PRO A 22 -2.85 4.62 -20.02
C PRO A 22 -2.91 4.52 -18.49
N PRO A 23 -3.16 3.32 -17.95
CA PRO A 23 -3.32 3.12 -16.51
C PRO A 23 -2.06 3.59 -15.75
N LYS A 24 -2.28 4.14 -14.56
CA LYS A 24 -1.22 4.57 -13.63
C LYS A 24 -1.46 3.96 -12.26
N THR A 25 -0.39 3.79 -11.48
CA THR A 25 -0.51 3.42 -10.07
C THR A 25 -0.98 4.63 -9.25
N VAL A 26 -2.03 4.41 -8.46
CA VAL A 26 -2.54 5.38 -7.48
C VAL A 26 -1.85 5.13 -6.14
N VAL A 27 -1.35 6.19 -5.51
CA VAL A 27 -0.74 6.13 -4.18
C VAL A 27 -1.72 6.69 -3.17
N HIS A 28 -2.13 5.87 -2.20
CA HIS A 28 -3.00 6.25 -1.10
C HIS A 28 -2.16 6.53 0.15
N GLU A 29 -2.36 7.71 0.73
CA GLU A 29 -1.81 8.08 2.03
C GLU A 29 -2.97 8.29 3.00
N THR A 30 -3.14 7.34 3.92
CA THR A 30 -4.21 7.44 4.90
C THR A 30 -3.84 8.44 5.99
N VAL A 31 -4.74 9.36 6.27
CA VAL A 31 -4.65 10.27 7.42
C VAL A 31 -5.24 9.57 8.63
N TRP A 32 -4.42 9.22 9.61
CA TRP A 32 -4.84 8.49 10.81
C TRP A 32 -5.28 9.42 11.93
N PHE A 33 -4.74 10.64 11.97
CA PHE A 33 -5.05 11.64 12.98
C PHE A 33 -5.39 12.99 12.36
N ARG A 34 -6.32 13.70 12.98
CA ARG A 34 -6.54 15.13 12.76
C ARG A 34 -6.21 15.87 14.06
N GLY A 35 -5.05 16.51 14.12
CA GLY A 35 -4.47 16.95 15.37
C GLY A 35 -4.13 15.76 16.27
N SER A 36 -4.61 15.75 17.52
CA SER A 36 -4.41 14.65 18.46
C SER A 36 -5.52 13.62 18.46
N GLN A 37 -6.59 13.83 17.70
CA GLN A 37 -7.76 12.94 17.65
C GLN A 37 -7.67 11.99 16.46
N PRO A 38 -8.22 10.76 16.56
CA PRO A 38 -8.40 9.90 15.40
C PRO A 38 -9.13 10.61 14.27
N ALA A 39 -8.72 10.36 13.03
CA ALA A 39 -9.37 10.96 11.88
C ALA A 39 -10.83 10.50 11.77
N PRO A 40 -11.75 11.36 11.29
CA PRO A 40 -13.14 11.00 11.08
C PRO A 40 -13.28 9.77 10.18
N GLY A 41 -14.23 8.89 10.49
CA GLY A 41 -14.52 7.66 9.73
C GLY A 41 -13.68 6.45 10.14
N LEU A 42 -12.73 6.59 11.06
CA LEU A 42 -12.06 5.44 11.66
C LEU A 42 -12.95 4.79 12.72
N VAL A 43 -12.99 3.46 12.71
CA VAL A 43 -13.71 2.63 13.67
C VAL A 43 -12.69 1.95 14.57
N ILE A 44 -12.67 2.33 15.83
CA ILE A 44 -11.81 1.67 16.83
C ILE A 44 -12.50 0.37 17.25
N THR A 45 -11.88 -0.77 16.99
CA THR A 45 -12.43 -2.10 17.27
C THR A 45 -11.96 -2.69 18.59
N GLU A 46 -10.80 -2.27 19.05
CA GLU A 46 -10.21 -2.77 20.30
C GLU A 46 -9.36 -1.67 20.94
N ASP A 47 -9.28 -1.72 22.25
CA ASP A 47 -8.38 -0.91 23.08
C ASP A 47 -7.52 -1.88 23.89
N VAL A 48 -6.22 -1.88 23.65
CA VAL A 48 -5.28 -2.82 24.26
C VAL A 48 -4.03 -2.11 24.76
N ALA A 49 -3.47 -2.61 25.85
CA ALA A 49 -2.19 -2.11 26.35
C ALA A 49 -1.01 -2.69 25.56
N GLY A 50 -0.01 -1.86 25.30
CA GLY A 50 1.15 -2.31 24.54
C GLY A 50 2.32 -1.34 24.59
N HIS A 51 3.30 -1.56 23.73
CA HIS A 51 4.44 -0.66 23.58
C HIS A 51 5.04 -0.73 22.19
N CYS A 52 5.66 0.34 21.75
CA CYS A 52 6.38 0.38 20.48
C CYS A 52 7.89 0.31 20.71
N ILE A 53 8.60 -0.41 19.86
CA ILE A 53 10.05 -0.65 19.99
C ILE A 53 10.90 0.14 18.99
N GLY A 54 10.28 0.79 18.05
CA GLY A 54 10.96 1.57 17.03
C GLY A 54 10.06 1.92 15.86
N PRO A 55 10.61 2.58 14.85
CA PRO A 55 9.88 2.93 13.65
C PRO A 55 9.36 1.71 12.89
N ALA A 56 8.20 1.85 12.24
CA ALA A 56 7.63 0.80 11.41
C ALA A 56 8.59 0.29 10.34
N ARG A 57 8.52 -0.99 10.03
CA ARG A 57 9.26 -1.57 8.89
C ARG A 57 8.46 -1.50 7.60
N SER A 58 7.15 -1.46 7.74
CA SER A 58 6.17 -1.46 6.65
C SER A 58 5.87 -0.06 6.09
N SER A 59 6.16 1.01 6.83
CA SER A 59 5.92 2.38 6.40
C SER A 59 7.16 3.25 6.58
N PRO A 60 7.50 4.12 5.61
CA PRO A 60 8.60 5.07 5.74
C PRO A 60 8.22 6.33 6.54
N ARG A 61 6.96 6.48 6.96
CA ARG A 61 6.44 7.65 7.65
C ARG A 61 7.11 7.83 9.01
N ALA A 62 7.36 9.07 9.38
CA ALA A 62 8.00 9.41 10.66
C ALA A 62 7.08 9.13 11.87
N ASP A 63 5.77 9.16 11.66
CA ASP A 63 4.73 8.86 12.64
C ASP A 63 4.34 7.37 12.70
N ALA A 64 5.05 6.52 11.97
CA ALA A 64 4.77 5.08 11.90
C ALA A 64 5.71 4.26 12.77
N TRP A 65 5.15 3.37 13.58
CA TRP A 65 5.81 2.59 14.60
C TRP A 65 5.58 1.10 14.44
N ARG A 66 6.50 0.31 14.96
CA ARG A 66 6.34 -1.12 15.18
C ARG A 66 6.08 -1.34 16.66
N CYS A 67 4.91 -1.87 16.98
CA CYS A 67 4.45 -2.06 18.34
C CYS A 67 4.24 -3.53 18.66
N PHE A 68 4.17 -3.84 19.95
CA PHE A 68 3.85 -5.14 20.49
C PHE A 68 2.70 -4.96 21.47
N ALA A 69 1.60 -5.63 21.22
CA ALA A 69 0.42 -5.63 22.05
C ALA A 69 -0.27 -6.98 21.90
N ASP A 70 -0.91 -7.46 22.96
CA ASP A 70 -1.68 -8.69 22.97
C ASP A 70 -0.87 -9.88 22.38
N GLU A 71 0.39 -10.01 22.83
CA GLU A 71 1.35 -11.04 22.38
C GLU A 71 1.71 -11.01 20.89
N HIS A 72 1.29 -9.98 20.15
CA HIS A 72 1.51 -9.88 18.72
C HIS A 72 2.30 -8.64 18.29
N TRP A 73 3.09 -8.80 17.24
CA TRP A 73 3.72 -7.68 16.55
C TRP A 73 2.74 -7.03 15.59
N ILE A 74 2.60 -5.71 15.71
CA ILE A 74 1.75 -4.90 14.86
C ILE A 74 2.63 -3.88 14.14
N ASP A 75 2.55 -3.83 12.83
CA ASP A 75 3.38 -2.96 11.98
C ASP A 75 2.65 -2.70 10.63
N PRO A 76 2.18 -1.48 10.36
CA PRO A 76 2.44 -0.25 11.07
C PRO A 76 1.41 0.09 12.16
N CYS A 77 1.82 0.87 13.15
CA CYS A 77 0.96 1.66 14.01
C CYS A 77 1.32 3.14 13.83
N PHE A 78 0.37 4.05 14.01
CA PHE A 78 0.58 5.48 13.78
C PHE A 78 0.33 6.28 15.05
N SER A 79 1.13 7.33 15.27
CA SER A 79 0.95 8.26 16.38
C SER A 79 0.60 9.66 15.88
N ALA A 80 -0.16 10.42 16.68
CA ALA A 80 -0.43 11.83 16.38
C ALA A 80 0.84 12.69 16.51
N THR A 81 1.65 12.39 17.53
CA THR A 81 2.89 13.09 17.84
C THR A 81 3.92 12.13 18.43
N ALA A 82 5.18 12.57 18.55
CA ALA A 82 6.22 11.79 19.23
C ALA A 82 5.98 11.61 20.74
N SER A 83 5.12 12.43 21.34
CA SER A 83 4.75 12.37 22.76
C SER A 83 3.41 11.65 23.00
N SER A 84 2.79 11.09 21.98
CA SER A 84 1.52 10.37 22.10
C SER A 84 1.61 9.26 23.16
N ARG A 85 0.53 9.09 23.91
CA ARG A 85 0.36 7.99 24.85
C ARG A 85 -0.41 6.80 24.27
N SER A 86 -0.90 6.96 23.04
CA SER A 86 -1.56 5.90 22.29
C SER A 86 -1.18 5.97 20.81
N VAL A 87 -1.36 4.87 20.11
CA VAL A 87 -1.18 4.75 18.67
C VAL A 87 -2.37 4.03 18.06
N LEU A 88 -2.67 4.34 16.79
CA LEU A 88 -3.67 3.65 15.99
C LEU A 88 -2.98 2.62 15.10
N CYS A 89 -3.39 1.38 15.23
CA CYS A 89 -2.84 0.26 14.49
C CYS A 89 -3.92 -0.29 13.55
N PRO A 90 -3.86 0.04 12.25
CA PRO A 90 -4.84 -0.47 11.30
C PRO A 90 -4.76 -1.99 11.17
N THR A 91 -5.91 -2.63 11.00
CA THR A 91 -6.01 -4.08 10.85
C THR A 91 -5.60 -4.54 9.46
N ASP A 92 -5.88 -3.73 8.47
CA ASP A 92 -5.42 -3.93 7.08
C ASP A 92 -5.30 -2.59 6.33
N PRO A 93 -4.61 -2.55 5.16
CA PRO A 93 -4.33 -1.31 4.44
C PRO A 93 -5.55 -0.56 3.91
N TRP A 94 -6.65 -1.24 3.69
CA TRP A 94 -7.85 -0.71 3.01
C TRP A 94 -9.07 -0.58 3.93
N ALA A 95 -8.97 -1.05 5.18
CA ALA A 95 -10.04 -0.89 6.14
C ALA A 95 -9.96 0.46 6.87
N SER A 96 -11.11 0.94 7.29
CA SER A 96 -11.22 2.04 8.26
C SER A 96 -11.14 1.56 9.72
N THR A 97 -11.00 0.26 9.95
CA THR A 97 -10.90 -0.33 11.27
C THR A 97 -9.48 -0.25 11.82
N VAL A 98 -9.37 0.20 13.06
CA VAL A 98 -8.09 0.35 13.76
C VAL A 98 -8.20 -0.20 15.19
N ARG A 99 -7.10 -0.74 15.68
CA ARG A 99 -6.92 -1.00 17.12
C ARG A 99 -6.28 0.23 17.75
N LEU A 100 -6.79 0.67 18.89
CA LEU A 100 -6.11 1.64 19.72
C LEU A 100 -5.17 0.89 20.67
N VAL A 101 -3.89 1.24 20.63
CA VAL A 101 -2.90 0.67 21.55
C VAL A 101 -2.50 1.76 22.54
N GLU A 102 -2.87 1.61 23.82
CA GLU A 102 -2.42 2.44 24.90
C GLU A 102 -0.98 2.08 25.27
N LEU A 103 -0.11 3.08 25.28
CA LEU A 103 1.33 2.86 25.45
C LEU A 103 1.71 2.73 26.92
N THR A 104 2.18 1.57 27.32
CA THR A 104 2.73 1.32 28.67
C THR A 104 4.06 2.02 28.92
N ARG A 105 4.72 2.52 27.86
CA ARG A 105 5.94 3.32 27.90
C ARG A 105 5.96 4.33 26.74
N ARG A 106 6.76 5.38 26.86
CA ARG A 106 6.90 6.40 25.82
C ARG A 106 7.38 5.82 24.50
N LEU A 107 6.98 6.46 23.41
CA LEU A 107 7.52 6.14 22.08
C LEU A 107 9.04 6.29 22.09
N PRO A 108 9.76 5.39 21.41
CA PRO A 108 11.20 5.52 21.27
C PRO A 108 11.57 6.83 20.54
N PRO A 109 12.76 7.39 20.76
CA PRO A 109 13.22 8.55 20.00
C PRO A 109 13.22 8.23 18.50
N VAL A 110 12.77 9.20 17.71
CA VAL A 110 12.78 9.07 16.24
C VAL A 110 14.22 9.10 15.76
N VAL A 111 14.76 7.98 15.37
CA VAL A 111 16.04 7.93 14.68
C VAL A 111 15.78 8.24 13.20
N GLN A 112 16.34 9.35 12.71
CA GLN A 112 16.26 9.68 11.28
C GLN A 112 16.79 8.52 10.46
N ARG A 113 15.90 7.91 9.68
CA ARG A 113 16.29 6.84 8.77
C ARG A 113 16.77 7.44 7.46
N ARG A 114 17.87 6.90 6.93
CA ARG A 114 18.25 7.13 5.53
C ARG A 114 17.03 6.81 4.65
N ALA A 115 16.78 7.66 3.65
CA ALA A 115 15.71 7.44 2.69
C ALA A 115 15.76 5.99 2.18
N ARG A 116 14.74 5.23 2.52
CA ARG A 116 14.56 3.87 2.03
C ARG A 116 13.57 3.88 0.88
N PRO A 117 13.68 2.94 -0.08
CA PRO A 117 12.67 2.83 -1.12
C PRO A 117 11.29 2.71 -0.49
N VAL A 118 10.32 3.38 -1.11
CA VAL A 118 8.90 3.34 -0.69
C VAL A 118 8.47 1.89 -0.59
N ARG A 119 8.04 1.51 0.59
CA ARG A 119 7.48 0.18 0.86
C ARG A 119 6.02 0.36 1.20
N PRO A 120 5.12 0.19 0.24
CA PRO A 120 3.71 0.18 0.56
C PRO A 120 3.44 -0.99 1.51
N TRP A 121 2.51 -0.81 2.45
CA TRP A 121 2.06 -1.89 3.31
C TRP A 121 0.82 -2.61 2.76
N GLY A 122 0.16 -2.01 1.75
CA GLY A 122 -0.90 -2.60 0.97
C GLY A 122 -0.73 -2.36 -0.52
N ILE A 123 -1.08 -3.35 -1.34
CA ILE A 123 -0.99 -3.32 -2.80
C ILE A 123 -2.26 -3.92 -3.40
N TRP A 124 -2.85 -3.23 -4.37
CA TRP A 124 -3.78 -3.81 -5.32
C TRP A 124 -3.08 -4.01 -6.65
N THR A 125 -3.32 -5.14 -7.25
CA THR A 125 -2.74 -5.51 -8.53
C THR A 125 -3.74 -5.38 -9.66
N SER A 126 -3.26 -5.27 -10.89
CA SER A 126 -4.09 -5.13 -12.09
C SER A 126 -5.05 -6.31 -12.35
N ASN A 127 -4.86 -7.44 -11.69
CA ASN A 127 -5.79 -8.57 -11.71
C ASN A 127 -6.60 -8.68 -10.40
N ALA A 128 -6.88 -7.52 -9.76
CA ALA A 128 -7.75 -7.36 -8.61
C ALA A 128 -7.34 -8.14 -7.35
N LYS A 129 -6.04 -8.41 -7.16
CA LYS A 129 -5.56 -9.05 -5.93
C LYS A 129 -5.18 -8.01 -4.88
N ARG A 130 -5.68 -8.20 -3.66
CA ARG A 130 -5.31 -7.43 -2.48
C ARG A 130 -4.18 -8.14 -1.75
N CYS A 131 -3.07 -7.47 -1.59
CA CYS A 131 -1.87 -8.04 -0.98
C CYS A 131 -1.36 -7.13 0.14
N ALA A 132 -1.28 -7.66 1.35
CA ALA A 132 -0.73 -6.95 2.50
C ALA A 132 0.73 -7.35 2.74
N LEU A 133 1.50 -6.45 3.35
CA LEU A 133 2.88 -6.75 3.73
C LEU A 133 2.87 -7.90 4.74
N ALA A 134 3.66 -8.94 4.47
CA ALA A 134 3.84 -10.05 5.40
C ALA A 134 4.66 -9.60 6.62
N VAL A 135 3.99 -9.37 7.75
CA VAL A 135 4.62 -8.88 8.99
C VAL A 135 5.35 -10.01 9.71
N SER A 136 4.86 -11.22 9.60
CA SER A 136 5.44 -12.43 10.20
C SER A 136 6.70 -12.88 9.46
N GLY A 137 7.75 -12.08 9.51
CA GLY A 137 9.14 -12.43 9.22
C GLY A 137 9.42 -13.49 8.17
N ALA A 138 8.60 -13.60 7.15
CA ALA A 138 8.71 -14.64 6.16
C ALA A 138 10.11 -14.62 5.54
N THR A 139 10.94 -15.55 5.96
CA THR A 139 12.24 -15.87 5.36
C THR A 139 12.07 -16.53 4.01
N LEU A 140 10.81 -16.78 3.59
CA LEU A 140 10.48 -17.44 2.34
C LEU A 140 11.05 -16.64 1.16
N ARG A 141 11.86 -17.33 0.38
CA ARG A 141 12.41 -16.82 -0.88
C ARG A 141 11.83 -17.61 -2.03
N LEU A 142 11.41 -16.91 -3.04
CA LEU A 142 10.97 -17.45 -4.32
C LEU A 142 11.75 -16.75 -5.41
N ASP A 143 12.29 -17.49 -6.36
CA ASP A 143 13.11 -16.94 -7.44
C ASP A 143 14.25 -16.04 -6.92
N ARG A 144 14.97 -16.49 -5.87
CA ARG A 144 16.03 -15.75 -5.16
C ARG A 144 15.57 -14.44 -4.50
N GLN A 145 14.31 -14.06 -4.65
CA GLN A 145 13.73 -12.86 -4.06
C GLN A 145 12.96 -13.20 -2.78
N ARG A 146 12.92 -12.25 -1.85
CA ARG A 146 12.09 -12.42 -0.64
C ARG A 146 10.62 -12.22 -0.98
N VAL A 147 9.78 -13.11 -0.47
CA VAL A 147 8.35 -12.84 -0.36
C VAL A 147 8.16 -11.62 0.54
N ARG A 148 7.40 -10.65 0.07
CA ARG A 148 7.15 -9.39 0.79
C ARG A 148 5.70 -9.20 1.15
N TYR A 149 4.81 -9.66 0.29
CA TYR A 149 3.37 -9.49 0.47
C TYR A 149 2.67 -10.81 0.29
N GLU A 150 1.62 -10.99 1.07
CA GLU A 150 0.71 -12.10 0.96
C GLU A 150 -0.61 -11.62 0.37
N CYS A 151 -1.11 -12.30 -0.65
CA CYS A 151 -2.33 -11.97 -1.37
C CYS A 151 -3.43 -12.95 -0.99
N ALA A 152 -3.90 -12.90 0.25
CA ALA A 152 -4.93 -13.80 0.78
C ALA A 152 -4.74 -15.26 0.31
N VAL A 153 -5.74 -15.82 -0.37
CA VAL A 153 -5.69 -17.20 -0.88
C VAL A 153 -4.95 -17.33 -2.21
N SER A 154 -4.60 -16.23 -2.88
CA SER A 154 -4.21 -16.25 -4.30
C SER A 154 -2.72 -16.41 -4.56
N GLY A 155 -1.85 -15.97 -3.65
CA GLY A 155 -0.40 -16.05 -3.87
C GLY A 155 0.42 -15.02 -3.11
N PHE A 156 1.57 -14.68 -3.68
CA PHE A 156 2.58 -13.86 -3.03
C PHE A 156 3.17 -12.84 -4.00
N LEU A 157 3.56 -11.68 -3.47
CA LEU A 157 4.40 -10.76 -4.21
C LEU A 157 5.84 -10.83 -3.69
N VAL A 158 6.78 -10.85 -4.62
CA VAL A 158 8.21 -11.00 -4.33
C VAL A 158 8.99 -9.75 -4.74
N GLY A 159 10.01 -9.43 -3.97
CA GLY A 159 10.81 -8.23 -4.20
C GLY A 159 10.10 -6.94 -3.76
N PHE A 160 10.47 -5.84 -4.39
CA PHE A 160 9.90 -4.52 -4.18
C PHE A 160 9.20 -4.03 -5.43
N PRO A 161 8.17 -3.14 -5.28
CA PRO A 161 7.58 -2.48 -6.41
C PRO A 161 8.62 -1.73 -7.25
N ASN A 162 8.58 -1.94 -8.56
CA ASN A 162 9.32 -1.14 -9.50
C ASN A 162 8.49 0.09 -9.89
N ALA A 163 8.81 1.22 -9.31
CA ALA A 163 8.10 2.49 -9.47
C ALA A 163 8.65 3.36 -10.63
N ARG A 164 9.48 2.81 -11.51
CA ARG A 164 10.09 3.59 -12.62
C ARG A 164 9.10 3.88 -13.74
N ALA A 165 8.09 3.05 -13.91
CA ALA A 165 7.04 3.23 -14.91
C ALA A 165 5.81 3.89 -14.29
N ARG A 166 4.94 4.48 -15.11
CA ARG A 166 3.68 5.08 -14.69
C ARG A 166 2.77 4.05 -14.00
N LEU A 167 2.66 2.85 -14.54
CA LEU A 167 2.08 1.69 -13.88
C LEU A 167 3.22 0.89 -13.24
N TRP A 168 3.25 0.85 -11.92
CA TRP A 168 4.27 0.10 -11.19
C TRP A 168 4.08 -1.40 -11.40
N THR A 169 5.16 -2.15 -11.23
CA THR A 169 5.15 -3.62 -11.36
C THR A 169 5.84 -4.28 -10.17
N ILE A 170 5.45 -5.54 -9.91
CA ILE A 170 6.07 -6.39 -8.89
C ILE A 170 6.01 -7.85 -9.35
N GLY A 171 6.92 -8.69 -8.85
CA GLY A 171 6.88 -10.12 -9.14
C GLY A 171 5.72 -10.79 -8.39
N TYR A 172 4.93 -11.60 -9.08
CA TYR A 172 3.83 -12.39 -8.53
C TYR A 172 4.07 -13.88 -8.69
N VAL A 173 3.82 -14.64 -7.62
CA VAL A 173 3.87 -16.10 -7.60
C VAL A 173 2.54 -16.64 -7.07
N PRO A 174 1.82 -17.47 -7.83
CA PRO A 174 0.59 -18.10 -7.35
C PRO A 174 0.85 -19.04 -6.17
N ARG A 175 -0.10 -19.14 -5.22
CA ARG A 175 0.04 -20.01 -4.03
C ARG A 175 0.25 -21.48 -4.38
N PHE A 176 -0.44 -21.99 -5.39
CA PHE A 176 -0.30 -23.38 -5.84
C PHE A 176 1.08 -23.71 -6.42
N ALA A 177 1.89 -22.72 -6.73
CA ALA A 177 3.25 -22.90 -7.23
C ALA A 177 4.28 -23.05 -6.12
N LEU A 178 3.91 -22.82 -4.85
CA LEU A 178 4.80 -22.99 -3.70
C LEU A 178 5.28 -24.44 -3.61
N GLY A 179 6.58 -24.62 -3.39
CA GLY A 179 7.21 -25.93 -3.25
C GLY A 179 7.43 -26.68 -4.57
N LYS A 180 7.00 -26.14 -5.71
CA LYS A 180 7.32 -26.74 -7.01
C LYS A 180 8.72 -26.33 -7.45
N PRO A 181 9.48 -27.21 -8.15
CA PRO A 181 10.77 -26.84 -8.72
C PRO A 181 10.58 -25.79 -9.83
N ASN A 182 11.58 -24.93 -10.02
CA ASN A 182 11.64 -23.92 -11.09
C ASN A 182 10.48 -22.91 -11.11
N VAL A 183 10.02 -22.51 -9.92
CA VAL A 183 9.01 -21.46 -9.81
C VAL A 183 9.64 -20.09 -10.05
N HIS A 184 9.17 -19.41 -11.07
CA HIS A 184 9.56 -18.04 -11.39
C HIS A 184 8.43 -17.05 -11.14
N SER A 185 8.79 -15.89 -10.64
CA SER A 185 7.83 -14.79 -10.50
C SER A 185 7.55 -14.17 -11.87
N ARG A 186 6.27 -13.81 -12.09
CA ARG A 186 5.86 -13.04 -13.27
C ARG A 186 5.59 -11.60 -12.88
N PRO A 187 6.03 -10.62 -13.67
CA PRO A 187 5.68 -9.22 -13.41
C PRO A 187 4.16 -9.03 -13.52
N ILE A 188 3.58 -8.32 -12.53
CA ILE A 188 2.18 -7.94 -12.52
C ILE A 188 2.08 -6.44 -12.28
N GLY A 189 1.12 -5.76 -12.92
CA GLY A 189 0.86 -4.35 -12.70
C GLY A 189 0.29 -4.09 -11.31
N ILE A 190 0.57 -2.91 -10.77
CA ILE A 190 0.05 -2.43 -9.49
C ILE A 190 -0.87 -1.25 -9.78
N THR A 191 -2.14 -1.37 -9.46
CA THR A 191 -3.13 -0.29 -9.64
C THR A 191 -3.11 0.69 -8.47
N ASP A 192 -2.97 0.17 -7.25
CA ASP A 192 -3.03 0.98 -6.04
C ASP A 192 -2.00 0.54 -5.01
N VAL A 193 -1.46 1.49 -4.26
CA VAL A 193 -0.58 1.25 -3.12
C VAL A 193 -0.99 2.11 -1.93
N TRP A 194 -0.89 1.55 -0.73
CA TRP A 194 -1.07 2.23 0.56
C TRP A 194 0.27 2.38 1.27
N ARG A 195 0.60 3.61 1.74
CA ARG A 195 1.86 3.92 2.43
C ARG A 195 1.67 4.91 3.59
#